data_eef6b24fcb6378dd3bfad4ab02111361
#
_entry.id   eef6b24fcb6378dd3bfad4ab02111361
#
_cell.length_a   1.000
_cell.length_b   1.000
_cell.length_c   1.000
_cell.angle_alpha   90.00
_cell.angle_beta   90.00
_cell.angle_gamma   90.00
#
_symmetry.space_group_name_H-M   'P 1'
#
loop_
_entity.id
_entity.type
_entity.pdbx_description
1 polymer ?
#
loop_
_entity_poly.entity_id
_entity_poly.type
_entity_poly.pdbx_seq_one_letter_code
_entity_poly.pdbx_strand_id
1 'polypeptide(L)'
;MFGSKYLRLCRYHFFIVVIVGILFNSCNQKPTKVVERDTTITEKISFNNLFFDSSSLNNFLELNTTLAEFKEQFYNFYKLRNYEFAWFDSKGISEQAHNFYNLLHTTYLENGDSTLLNSDVLSNYKGFKKSNYNFYTKKELLNTELKLTGQFFNYASKVYKGIELDAIGLGWFIPTKKINISALLDTVLRNKANNPEVYVPFNSQYKKLQQQLLHFYKIQKIYPVDTLEYSQKYPSLGDSSDVISKIKLRLFLLQDLGKNDNSNFFDANLQNAIAHFQERMGLNKTTSLNNSFIKELNKPIEKRIMQILINLERARWLPAEKDSNYILVNIPEFKLHVFDSAINVWDMNVIVGKQATTTVIFNGNLKYIVFSPYWYIPSNITKNEILPSIAKDKNYLSKNNIEQYGKAGNVPMFRQKPGPQNALGRVKFLFPNSYEIYFHDTPNKSYFSSNNRSLSNGCIRLGEPQKLATYLLRNEKLYSDSTIKKLMNLETEKWVSLPKSIPVFIVYFTTWVDKSGVLNFRNDIYGHDEKMKVKMFVSDTTTAKINKF
;
A
#
# COMPACT_ATOMS: atom_id res chain seq x y z
N MET A 1 -11.35 32.93 -64.75
CA MET A 1 -9.89 33.10 -64.48
C MET A 1 -9.68 33.86 -63.17
N PHE A 2 -10.28 33.41 -62.07
CA PHE A 2 -10.07 33.96 -60.75
C PHE A 2 -10.29 32.82 -59.74
N GLY A 3 -9.22 32.07 -59.39
CA GLY A 3 -9.38 30.94 -58.49
C GLY A 3 -8.11 30.32 -57.96
N SER A 4 -6.91 30.85 -58.31
CA SER A 4 -5.66 30.12 -57.92
C SER A 4 -4.70 30.89 -56.99
N LYS A 5 -5.01 32.12 -56.61
CA LYS A 5 -4.15 32.93 -55.73
C LYS A 5 -4.52 32.86 -54.22
N TYR A 6 -5.76 32.50 -53.89
CA TYR A 6 -6.18 32.41 -52.47
C TYR A 6 -5.81 31.10 -51.80
N LEU A 7 -5.61 30.03 -52.54
CA LEU A 7 -5.23 28.73 -51.99
C LEU A 7 -3.75 28.63 -51.54
N ARG A 8 -2.88 29.54 -52.06
CA ARG A 8 -1.46 29.56 -51.64
C ARG A 8 -1.21 30.35 -50.34
N LEU A 9 -2.02 31.37 -50.03
CA LEU A 9 -1.88 32.12 -48.77
C LEU A 9 -2.40 31.35 -47.55
N CYS A 10 -3.45 30.55 -47.69
CA CYS A 10 -3.93 29.70 -46.59
C CYS A 10 -2.95 28.58 -46.20
N ARG A 11 -2.12 28.08 -47.14
CA ARG A 11 -1.13 27.04 -46.82
C ARG A 11 0.05 27.56 -45.98
N TYR A 12 0.47 28.82 -46.20
CA TYR A 12 1.57 29.40 -45.41
C TYR A 12 1.14 29.81 -43.98
N HIS A 13 -0.09 30.26 -43.79
CA HIS A 13 -0.60 30.59 -42.46
C HIS A 13 -0.86 29.35 -41.61
N PHE A 14 -1.25 28.22 -42.18
CA PHE A 14 -1.43 26.97 -41.47
C PHE A 14 -0.09 26.38 -40.99
N PHE A 15 0.98 26.52 -41.80
CA PHE A 15 2.32 26.07 -41.40
C PHE A 15 2.95 26.94 -40.32
N ILE A 16 2.72 28.26 -40.33
CA ILE A 16 3.22 29.17 -39.27
C ILE A 16 2.49 28.95 -37.95
N VAL A 17 1.19 28.69 -37.96
CA VAL A 17 0.43 28.38 -36.74
C VAL A 17 0.82 27.02 -36.14
N VAL A 18 1.15 26.02 -36.98
CA VAL A 18 1.63 24.72 -36.52
C VAL A 18 3.06 24.79 -35.95
N ILE A 19 3.95 25.61 -36.55
CA ILE A 19 5.32 25.81 -36.06
C ILE A 19 5.32 26.63 -34.74
N VAL A 20 4.45 27.62 -34.59
CA VAL A 20 4.28 28.37 -33.33
C VAL A 20 3.62 27.51 -32.27
N GLY A 21 2.70 26.61 -32.64
CA GLY A 21 2.10 25.65 -31.70
C GLY A 21 3.07 24.58 -31.19
N ILE A 22 4.08 24.21 -31.99
CA ILE A 22 5.11 23.23 -31.56
C ILE A 22 6.18 23.88 -30.66
N LEU A 23 6.41 25.18 -30.79
CA LEU A 23 7.36 25.90 -29.91
C LEU A 23 6.80 26.21 -28.53
N PHE A 24 5.48 26.14 -28.30
CA PHE A 24 4.86 26.34 -26.97
C PHE A 24 4.59 25.03 -26.19
N ASN A 25 4.82 23.84 -26.80
CA ASN A 25 4.76 22.57 -26.07
C ASN A 25 6.13 22.11 -25.51
N SER A 26 7.12 23.00 -25.47
CA SER A 26 8.41 22.76 -24.84
C SER A 26 8.29 22.93 -23.33
N CYS A 27 8.24 21.79 -22.65
CA CYS A 27 8.63 21.63 -21.26
C CYS A 27 8.00 22.57 -20.21
N ASN A 28 6.83 22.21 -19.72
CA ASN A 28 6.48 22.47 -18.33
C ASN A 28 7.26 21.50 -17.38
N GLN A 29 8.56 21.42 -17.51
CA GLN A 29 9.41 21.05 -16.38
C GLN A 29 9.31 22.25 -15.43
N LYS A 30 8.61 22.05 -14.29
CA LYS A 30 8.74 22.97 -13.16
C LYS A 30 10.23 23.16 -12.96
N PRO A 31 10.75 24.41 -12.96
CA PRO A 31 12.16 24.62 -12.74
C PRO A 31 12.53 23.88 -11.44
N THR A 32 13.49 22.97 -11.55
CA THR A 32 14.11 22.37 -10.37
C THR A 32 14.55 23.52 -9.49
N LYS A 33 13.93 23.63 -8.31
CA LYS A 33 14.20 24.74 -7.39
C LYS A 33 15.68 24.69 -7.10
N VAL A 34 16.44 25.61 -7.67
CA VAL A 34 17.89 25.71 -7.45
C VAL A 34 18.07 25.92 -5.94
N VAL A 35 18.76 24.98 -5.30
CA VAL A 35 19.08 25.11 -3.89
C VAL A 35 20.09 26.24 -3.76
N GLU A 36 19.65 27.35 -3.20
CA GLU A 36 20.52 28.51 -2.94
C GLU A 36 21.32 28.27 -1.65
N ARG A 37 22.57 28.72 -1.68
CA ARG A 37 23.45 28.67 -0.52
C ARG A 37 22.94 29.65 0.54
N ASP A 38 22.82 29.23 1.79
CA ASP A 38 22.53 30.12 2.92
C ASP A 38 23.82 30.87 3.30
N THR A 39 23.93 32.08 2.80
CA THR A 39 25.08 32.95 3.06
C THR A 39 25.09 33.57 4.47
N THR A 40 24.02 33.38 5.25
CA THR A 40 23.96 33.84 6.64
C THR A 40 24.75 32.92 7.57
N ILE A 41 25.01 31.67 7.20
CA ILE A 41 25.83 30.73 7.96
C ILE A 41 27.29 30.91 7.59
N THR A 42 28.06 31.51 8.47
CA THR A 42 29.50 31.74 8.33
C THR A 42 30.24 31.34 9.60
N GLU A 43 31.57 31.12 9.51
CA GLU A 43 32.40 30.79 10.66
C GLU A 43 32.32 31.84 11.81
N LYS A 44 31.93 33.08 11.49
CA LYS A 44 31.83 34.18 12.48
C LYS A 44 30.51 34.16 13.26
N ILE A 45 29.45 33.60 12.71
CA ILE A 45 28.10 33.63 13.29
C ILE A 45 27.54 32.22 13.58
N SER A 46 28.20 31.17 13.10
CA SER A 46 27.88 29.81 13.47
C SER A 46 28.42 29.46 14.85
N PHE A 47 27.69 28.64 15.60
CA PHE A 47 28.19 28.03 16.85
C PHE A 47 29.24 26.95 16.57
N ASN A 48 29.37 26.49 15.31
CA ASN A 48 30.33 25.50 14.86
C ASN A 48 31.40 26.20 14.01
N ASN A 49 32.68 25.89 14.29
CA ASN A 49 33.84 26.40 13.55
C ASN A 49 34.40 25.39 12.54
N LEU A 50 33.72 24.27 12.34
CA LEU A 50 34.15 23.22 11.43
C LEU A 50 33.41 23.35 10.08
N PHE A 51 34.19 23.73 9.06
CA PHE A 51 33.72 23.89 7.69
C PHE A 51 34.67 23.18 6.73
N PHE A 52 34.14 22.80 5.57
CA PHE A 52 34.89 22.23 4.46
C PHE A 52 34.44 22.86 3.13
N ASP A 53 35.08 22.51 2.04
CA ASP A 53 34.78 23.05 0.72
C ASP A 53 34.10 22.01 -0.19
N SER A 54 33.51 22.49 -1.29
CA SER A 54 32.84 21.63 -2.25
C SER A 54 33.77 20.64 -2.96
N SER A 55 35.07 20.98 -3.09
CA SER A 55 36.05 20.10 -3.72
C SER A 55 36.34 18.88 -2.84
N SER A 56 36.38 19.07 -1.52
CA SER A 56 36.50 17.99 -0.55
C SER A 56 35.35 17.01 -0.61
N LEU A 57 34.09 17.50 -0.82
CA LEU A 57 32.92 16.64 -1.04
C LEU A 57 33.03 15.86 -2.34
N ASN A 58 33.47 16.49 -3.43
CA ASN A 58 33.68 15.82 -4.71
C ASN A 58 34.67 14.65 -4.57
N ASN A 59 35.84 14.94 -4.00
CA ASN A 59 36.88 13.94 -3.78
C ASN A 59 36.41 12.77 -2.91
N PHE A 60 35.60 13.07 -1.87
CA PHE A 60 35.01 12.03 -1.02
C PHE A 60 34.06 11.11 -1.82
N LEU A 61 33.18 11.68 -2.64
CA LEU A 61 32.19 10.91 -3.43
C LEU A 61 32.86 10.08 -4.53
N GLU A 62 33.94 10.57 -5.13
CA GLU A 62 34.75 9.81 -6.09
C GLU A 62 35.42 8.58 -5.46
N LEU A 63 35.91 8.71 -4.22
CA LEU A 63 36.54 7.62 -3.47
C LEU A 63 35.53 6.65 -2.85
N ASN A 64 34.26 7.06 -2.66
CA ASN A 64 33.21 6.28 -2.03
C ASN A 64 32.06 6.01 -3.01
N THR A 65 32.32 5.22 -4.05
CA THR A 65 31.40 4.95 -5.16
C THR A 65 30.04 4.36 -4.73
N THR A 66 29.99 3.65 -3.61
CA THR A 66 28.75 3.12 -3.02
C THR A 66 27.80 4.21 -2.53
N LEU A 67 28.28 5.43 -2.33
CA LEU A 67 27.49 6.61 -1.94
C LEU A 67 27.18 7.53 -3.12
N ALA A 68 27.63 7.18 -4.33
CA ALA A 68 27.44 7.99 -5.53
C ALA A 68 25.95 8.19 -5.88
N GLU A 69 25.10 7.23 -5.55
CA GLU A 69 23.65 7.36 -5.72
C GLU A 69 23.03 8.51 -4.93
N PHE A 70 23.66 8.94 -3.83
CA PHE A 70 23.22 10.04 -2.98
C PHE A 70 23.92 11.38 -3.31
N LYS A 71 24.64 11.48 -4.43
CA LYS A 71 25.40 12.68 -4.81
C LYS A 71 24.57 13.95 -4.73
N GLU A 72 23.39 13.96 -5.32
CA GLU A 72 22.48 15.12 -5.30
C GLU A 72 22.06 15.49 -3.87
N GLN A 73 21.75 14.50 -3.04
CA GLN A 73 21.35 14.69 -1.65
C GLN A 73 22.46 15.29 -0.80
N PHE A 74 23.72 14.85 -1.01
CA PHE A 74 24.89 15.44 -0.37
C PHE A 74 25.05 16.91 -0.71
N TYR A 75 24.99 17.26 -2.01
CA TYR A 75 25.09 18.66 -2.44
C TYR A 75 23.94 19.51 -1.90
N ASN A 76 22.71 19.04 -1.98
CA ASN A 76 21.54 19.76 -1.49
C ASN A 76 21.65 20.03 0.02
N PHE A 77 22.12 19.04 0.78
CA PHE A 77 22.24 19.15 2.22
C PHE A 77 23.37 20.11 2.63
N TYR A 78 24.59 19.90 2.14
CA TYR A 78 25.74 20.70 2.56
C TYR A 78 25.77 22.10 1.94
N LYS A 79 25.24 22.28 0.74
CA LYS A 79 25.12 23.61 0.14
C LYS A 79 24.21 24.54 0.97
N LEU A 80 23.06 24.01 1.46
CA LEU A 80 22.18 24.76 2.36
C LEU A 80 22.86 25.15 3.66
N ARG A 81 23.77 24.34 4.18
CA ARG A 81 24.52 24.54 5.41
C ARG A 81 25.85 25.32 5.21
N ASN A 82 26.08 25.83 4.02
CA ASN A 82 27.37 26.47 3.69
C ASN A 82 28.59 25.57 3.98
N TYR A 83 28.43 24.23 3.80
CA TYR A 83 29.47 23.21 4.08
C TYR A 83 29.91 23.13 5.55
N GLU A 84 29.08 23.58 6.49
CA GLU A 84 29.26 23.37 7.92
C GLU A 84 29.06 21.88 8.26
N PHE A 85 29.88 21.37 9.21
CA PHE A 85 29.73 20.03 9.75
C PHE A 85 28.40 19.87 10.48
N ALA A 86 27.79 18.68 10.36
CA ALA A 86 26.51 18.35 10.94
C ALA A 86 26.62 17.42 12.17
N TRP A 87 27.65 16.60 12.19
CA TRP A 87 27.83 15.54 13.17
C TRP A 87 28.93 15.85 14.20
N PHE A 88 29.75 16.86 13.95
CA PHE A 88 30.80 17.31 14.84
C PHE A 88 30.70 18.80 15.10
N ASP A 89 31.10 19.21 16.30
CA ASP A 89 31.28 20.59 16.71
C ASP A 89 32.69 20.80 17.34
N SER A 90 32.97 21.99 17.84
CA SER A 90 34.25 22.31 18.48
C SER A 90 34.59 21.49 19.73
N LYS A 91 33.61 20.79 20.30
CA LYS A 91 33.76 19.94 21.49
C LYS A 91 33.90 18.45 21.15
N GLY A 92 33.72 18.09 19.88
CA GLY A 92 33.82 16.73 19.40
C GLY A 92 32.56 16.23 18.66
N ILE A 93 32.19 14.98 18.89
CA ILE A 93 31.02 14.38 18.28
C ILE A 93 29.73 14.95 18.89
N SER A 94 28.78 15.36 18.06
CA SER A 94 27.55 16.03 18.49
C SER A 94 26.56 15.07 19.16
N GLU A 95 25.60 15.62 19.92
CA GLU A 95 24.48 14.87 20.48
C GLU A 95 23.65 14.19 19.38
N GLN A 96 23.49 14.85 18.24
CA GLN A 96 22.78 14.33 17.07
C GLN A 96 23.43 13.06 16.52
N ALA A 97 24.75 13.01 16.48
CA ALA A 97 25.49 11.82 16.04
C ALA A 97 25.31 10.66 17.03
N HIS A 98 25.29 10.94 18.35
CA HIS A 98 25.00 9.93 19.36
C HIS A 98 23.59 9.36 19.22
N ASN A 99 22.60 10.21 19.02
CA ASN A 99 21.20 9.80 18.87
C ASN A 99 20.99 9.01 17.58
N PHE A 100 21.62 9.43 16.48
CA PHE A 100 21.57 8.68 15.23
C PHE A 100 22.25 7.30 15.34
N TYR A 101 23.40 7.22 16.01
CA TYR A 101 24.03 5.93 16.27
C TYR A 101 23.11 4.98 17.05
N ASN A 102 22.48 5.47 18.11
CA ASN A 102 21.54 4.67 18.91
C ASN A 102 20.34 4.20 18.06
N LEU A 103 19.81 5.08 17.20
CA LEU A 103 18.73 4.75 16.26
C LEU A 103 19.14 3.62 15.29
N LEU A 104 20.33 3.72 14.67
CA LEU A 104 20.85 2.66 13.79
C LEU A 104 20.98 1.33 14.51
N HIS A 105 21.52 1.36 15.73
CA HIS A 105 21.71 0.17 16.53
C HIS A 105 20.38 -0.50 16.93
N THR A 106 19.40 0.31 17.33
CA THR A 106 18.04 -0.18 17.64
C THR A 106 17.38 -0.76 16.41
N THR A 107 17.44 -0.06 15.28
CA THR A 107 16.86 -0.53 14.01
C THR A 107 17.52 -1.83 13.53
N TYR A 108 18.85 -1.97 13.72
CA TYR A 108 19.55 -3.22 13.43
C TYR A 108 19.07 -4.37 14.31
N LEU A 109 18.93 -4.15 15.63
CA LEU A 109 18.44 -5.17 16.56
C LEU A 109 17.00 -5.58 16.22
N GLU A 110 16.17 -4.63 15.82
CA GLU A 110 14.77 -4.86 15.46
C GLU A 110 14.60 -5.56 14.11
N ASN A 111 15.39 -5.22 13.11
CA ASN A 111 15.20 -5.68 11.73
C ASN A 111 16.17 -6.78 11.30
N GLY A 112 17.25 -6.99 12.04
CA GLY A 112 18.30 -7.95 11.68
C GLY A 112 19.06 -7.57 10.39
N ASP A 113 18.85 -6.37 9.85
CA ASP A 113 19.49 -5.90 8.61
C ASP A 113 20.89 -5.33 8.90
N SER A 114 21.90 -6.19 8.72
CA SER A 114 23.32 -5.81 8.88
C SER A 114 23.76 -4.74 7.88
N THR A 115 23.03 -4.49 6.80
CA THR A 115 23.39 -3.48 5.79
C THR A 115 23.07 -2.05 6.24
N LEU A 116 22.28 -1.90 7.31
CA LEU A 116 22.02 -0.62 7.97
C LEU A 116 23.18 -0.18 8.88
N LEU A 117 24.09 -1.06 9.21
CA LEU A 117 25.23 -0.81 10.07
C LEU A 117 26.55 -0.99 9.29
N ASN A 118 27.09 0.12 8.78
CA ASN A 118 28.41 0.09 8.18
C ASN A 118 29.48 -0.08 9.29
N SER A 119 30.27 -1.14 9.20
CA SER A 119 31.32 -1.50 10.19
C SER A 119 32.33 -0.37 10.40
N ASP A 120 32.68 0.34 9.33
CA ASP A 120 33.68 1.44 9.39
C ASP A 120 33.11 2.64 10.12
N VAL A 121 31.83 2.99 9.88
CA VAL A 121 31.13 4.06 10.60
C VAL A 121 31.04 3.73 12.08
N LEU A 122 30.75 2.47 12.42
CA LEU A 122 30.70 1.99 13.80
C LEU A 122 32.05 2.04 14.51
N SER A 123 33.11 1.59 13.85
CA SER A 123 34.47 1.55 14.42
C SER A 123 34.96 2.97 14.66
N ASN A 124 34.77 3.87 13.67
CA ASN A 124 35.16 5.27 13.79
C ASN A 124 34.37 5.97 14.92
N TYR A 125 33.04 5.78 14.97
CA TYR A 125 32.23 6.34 16.05
C TYR A 125 32.71 5.88 17.43
N LYS A 126 32.99 4.59 17.63
CA LYS A 126 33.52 4.05 18.89
C LYS A 126 34.90 4.63 19.23
N GLY A 127 35.73 4.85 18.22
CA GLY A 127 37.03 5.52 18.36
C GLY A 127 36.87 6.94 18.89
N PHE A 128 36.04 7.78 18.27
CA PHE A 128 35.75 9.15 18.68
C PHE A 128 35.14 9.25 20.07
N LYS A 129 34.34 8.29 20.49
CA LYS A 129 33.73 8.24 21.83
C LYS A 129 34.78 7.95 22.94
N LYS A 130 35.83 7.17 22.60
CA LYS A 130 36.85 6.74 23.59
C LYS A 130 38.07 7.65 23.69
N SER A 131 38.37 8.38 22.62
CA SER A 131 39.59 9.17 22.52
C SER A 131 39.33 10.67 22.62
N ASN A 132 40.31 11.41 23.09
CA ASN A 132 40.23 12.88 23.08
C ASN A 132 40.18 13.36 21.62
N TYR A 133 39.17 14.19 21.28
CA TYR A 133 38.94 14.80 19.97
C TYR A 133 40.18 15.40 19.31
N ASN A 134 41.10 15.96 20.09
CA ASN A 134 42.31 16.60 19.62
C ASN A 134 43.36 15.68 18.95
N PHE A 135 43.17 14.38 19.01
CA PHE A 135 44.08 13.41 18.35
C PHE A 135 43.73 13.14 16.87
N TYR A 136 42.60 13.66 16.35
CA TYR A 136 42.18 13.42 14.99
C TYR A 136 42.52 14.57 14.04
N THR A 137 42.97 14.23 12.84
CA THR A 137 43.22 15.21 11.79
C THR A 137 41.91 15.76 11.21
N LYS A 138 41.90 16.97 10.67
CA LYS A 138 40.74 17.54 9.97
C LYS A 138 40.22 16.62 8.86
N LYS A 139 41.13 15.89 8.19
CA LYS A 139 40.78 14.92 7.12
C LYS A 139 40.01 13.72 7.66
N GLU A 140 40.41 13.17 8.81
CA GLU A 140 39.73 12.04 9.45
C GLU A 140 38.34 12.45 9.95
N LEU A 141 38.23 13.64 10.53
CA LEU A 141 36.95 14.21 10.96
C LEU A 141 36.02 14.38 9.76
N LEU A 142 36.50 14.99 8.66
CA LEU A 142 35.71 15.20 7.46
C LEU A 142 35.27 13.86 6.83
N ASN A 143 36.13 12.86 6.75
CA ASN A 143 35.79 11.56 6.24
C ASN A 143 34.66 10.91 7.08
N THR A 144 34.70 11.05 8.39
CA THR A 144 33.67 10.48 9.28
C THR A 144 32.37 11.28 9.21
N GLU A 145 32.45 12.61 9.14
CA GLU A 145 31.32 13.52 8.91
C GLU A 145 30.51 13.07 7.66
N LEU A 146 31.21 12.90 6.54
CA LEU A 146 30.57 12.53 5.26
C LEU A 146 30.10 11.07 5.26
N LYS A 147 30.82 10.16 5.92
CA LYS A 147 30.36 8.77 6.11
C LYS A 147 29.09 8.69 6.96
N LEU A 148 28.96 9.46 8.03
CA LEU A 148 27.74 9.53 8.84
C LEU A 148 26.56 10.08 8.04
N THR A 149 26.77 11.11 7.23
CA THR A 149 25.75 11.64 6.32
C THR A 149 25.31 10.59 5.29
N GLY A 150 26.25 9.90 4.66
CA GLY A 150 25.95 8.81 3.72
C GLY A 150 25.21 7.66 4.40
N GLN A 151 25.59 7.32 5.63
CA GLN A 151 24.90 6.32 6.42
C GLN A 151 23.44 6.73 6.73
N PHE A 152 23.22 8.02 7.03
CA PHE A 152 21.84 8.52 7.22
C PHE A 152 21.04 8.45 5.92
N PHE A 153 21.62 8.81 4.78
CA PHE A 153 20.90 8.71 3.49
C PHE A 153 20.57 7.26 3.13
N ASN A 154 21.50 6.33 3.36
CA ASN A 154 21.23 4.91 3.19
C ASN A 154 20.11 4.43 4.12
N TYR A 155 20.18 4.78 5.40
CA TYR A 155 19.14 4.48 6.38
C TYR A 155 17.78 5.06 5.95
N ALA A 156 17.73 6.36 5.64
CA ALA A 156 16.49 7.03 5.24
C ALA A 156 15.91 6.47 3.92
N SER A 157 16.77 6.12 2.98
CA SER A 157 16.35 5.46 1.74
C SER A 157 15.70 4.11 2.01
N LYS A 158 16.34 3.25 2.80
CA LYS A 158 15.83 1.90 3.08
C LYS A 158 14.60 1.92 3.99
N VAL A 159 14.63 2.71 5.07
CA VAL A 159 13.57 2.71 6.07
C VAL A 159 12.37 3.53 5.61
N TYR A 160 12.57 4.72 5.08
CA TYR A 160 11.48 5.66 4.78
C TYR A 160 11.06 5.71 3.30
N LYS A 161 12.03 5.72 2.37
CA LYS A 161 11.73 5.74 0.93
C LYS A 161 11.29 4.36 0.45
N GLY A 162 11.89 3.29 1.00
CA GLY A 162 11.68 1.93 0.55
C GLY A 162 12.36 1.64 -0.79
N ILE A 163 11.95 0.56 -1.44
CA ILE A 163 12.47 0.18 -2.76
C ILE A 163 11.87 1.13 -3.81
N GLU A 164 12.70 1.64 -4.71
CA GLU A 164 12.23 2.48 -5.82
C GLU A 164 11.55 1.62 -6.88
N LEU A 165 10.25 1.46 -6.73
CA LEU A 165 9.40 0.68 -7.62
C LEU A 165 8.48 1.62 -8.41
N ASP A 166 8.25 1.27 -9.67
CA ASP A 166 7.18 1.86 -10.45
C ASP A 166 5.82 1.34 -9.94
N ALA A 167 5.27 2.01 -8.94
CA ALA A 167 4.00 1.65 -8.33
C ALA A 167 2.86 1.61 -9.36
N ILE A 168 2.86 2.54 -10.32
CA ILE A 168 1.85 2.62 -11.40
C ILE A 168 1.97 1.40 -12.31
N GLY A 169 3.18 1.05 -12.76
CA GLY A 169 3.42 -0.17 -13.57
C GLY A 169 3.09 -1.46 -12.83
N LEU A 170 3.06 -1.43 -11.49
CA LEU A 170 2.60 -2.51 -10.63
C LEU A 170 1.09 -2.49 -10.38
N GLY A 171 0.34 -1.54 -10.97
CA GLY A 171 -1.11 -1.41 -10.83
C GLY A 171 -1.57 -0.69 -9.56
N TRP A 172 -0.69 0.06 -8.90
CA TRP A 172 -0.97 0.85 -7.71
C TRP A 172 -1.08 2.34 -8.08
N PHE A 173 -2.29 2.89 -8.06
CA PHE A 173 -2.57 4.27 -8.44
C PHE A 173 -2.86 5.19 -7.25
N ILE A 174 -2.62 4.75 -6.02
CA ILE A 174 -2.61 5.63 -4.85
C ILE A 174 -1.30 6.43 -4.91
N PRO A 175 -1.33 7.77 -4.81
CA PRO A 175 -0.12 8.59 -4.83
C PRO A 175 0.85 8.19 -3.72
N THR A 176 2.08 7.83 -4.07
CA THR A 176 3.14 7.50 -3.13
C THR A 176 3.81 8.76 -2.60
N LYS A 177 4.26 8.74 -1.35
CA LYS A 177 5.02 9.86 -0.79
C LYS A 177 6.39 9.96 -1.45
N LYS A 178 6.72 11.15 -1.96
CA LYS A 178 8.09 11.49 -2.34
C LYS A 178 8.80 12.06 -1.12
N ILE A 179 9.79 11.34 -0.61
CA ILE A 179 10.55 11.75 0.57
C ILE A 179 11.84 12.42 0.10
N ASN A 180 12.02 13.69 0.49
CA ASN A 180 13.27 14.39 0.32
C ASN A 180 14.18 14.07 1.52
N ILE A 181 15.11 13.12 1.34
CA ILE A 181 15.95 12.61 2.44
C ILE A 181 16.99 13.63 2.91
N SER A 182 17.40 14.60 2.08
CA SER A 182 18.29 15.69 2.52
C SER A 182 17.55 16.69 3.42
N ALA A 183 16.32 17.05 3.08
CA ALA A 183 15.47 17.87 3.94
C ALA A 183 15.07 17.14 5.23
N LEU A 184 14.89 15.83 5.15
CA LEU A 184 14.64 15.00 6.34
C LEU A 184 15.84 15.04 7.29
N LEU A 185 17.06 14.89 6.78
CA LEU A 185 18.28 14.98 7.61
C LEU A 185 18.37 16.34 8.32
N ASP A 186 18.17 17.45 7.60
CA ASP A 186 18.19 18.78 8.20
C ASP A 186 17.15 18.91 9.33
N THR A 187 15.92 18.42 9.10
CA THR A 187 14.85 18.44 10.10
C THR A 187 15.22 17.59 11.33
N VAL A 188 15.77 16.40 11.13
CA VAL A 188 16.18 15.49 12.19
C VAL A 188 17.29 16.11 13.03
N LEU A 189 18.29 16.74 12.40
CA LEU A 189 19.40 17.39 13.10
C LEU A 189 18.94 18.59 13.94
N ARG A 190 18.07 19.46 13.39
CA ARG A 190 17.49 20.61 14.13
C ARG A 190 16.74 20.16 15.39
N ASN A 191 16.18 18.96 15.38
CA ASN A 191 15.45 18.37 16.50
C ASN A 191 16.31 17.36 17.29
N LYS A 192 17.63 17.52 17.28
CA LYS A 192 18.61 16.71 18.02
C LYS A 192 18.58 15.22 17.70
N ALA A 193 18.16 14.87 16.49
CA ALA A 193 17.99 13.49 16.00
C ALA A 193 17.10 12.60 16.89
N ASN A 194 16.18 13.20 17.63
CA ASN A 194 15.19 12.47 18.41
C ASN A 194 14.07 11.98 17.49
N ASN A 195 13.80 10.70 17.52
CA ASN A 195 12.70 10.00 16.84
C ASN A 195 12.34 10.52 15.42
N PRO A 196 13.08 10.10 14.37
CA PRO A 196 12.82 10.51 12.99
C PRO A 196 11.41 10.15 12.49
N GLU A 197 10.74 9.17 13.10
CA GLU A 197 9.40 8.73 12.72
C GLU A 197 8.33 9.83 12.88
N VAL A 198 8.56 10.81 13.75
CA VAL A 198 7.67 11.96 13.92
C VAL A 198 7.56 12.77 12.63
N TYR A 199 8.65 12.80 11.83
CA TYR A 199 8.73 13.61 10.61
C TYR A 199 8.30 12.84 9.36
N VAL A 200 8.36 11.50 9.42
CA VAL A 200 7.89 10.60 8.35
C VAL A 200 7.02 9.52 8.98
N PRO A 201 5.80 9.88 9.39
CA PRO A 201 4.92 8.90 10.01
C PRO A 201 4.54 7.82 8.98
N PHE A 202 4.68 6.57 9.38
CA PHE A 202 4.18 5.43 8.65
C PHE A 202 2.69 5.21 8.94
N ASN A 203 2.01 4.54 7.99
CA ASN A 203 0.73 3.92 8.26
C ASN A 203 0.88 2.89 9.40
N SER A 204 -0.11 2.76 10.27
CA SER A 204 -0.07 1.84 11.42
C SER A 204 0.17 0.38 11.01
N GLN A 205 -0.26 -0.02 9.82
CA GLN A 205 -0.01 -1.35 9.26
C GLN A 205 1.47 -1.64 9.08
N TYR A 206 2.28 -0.63 8.70
CA TYR A 206 3.71 -0.82 8.53
C TYR A 206 4.37 -1.33 9.82
N LYS A 207 4.14 -0.64 10.94
CA LYS A 207 4.72 -1.01 12.24
C LYS A 207 4.24 -2.39 12.71
N LYS A 208 2.96 -2.67 12.55
CA LYS A 208 2.38 -3.96 12.93
C LYS A 208 2.97 -5.11 12.09
N LEU A 209 3.11 -4.93 10.78
CA LEU A 209 3.73 -5.92 9.89
C LEU A 209 5.22 -6.11 10.20
N GLN A 210 5.94 -5.05 10.53
CA GLN A 210 7.34 -5.10 10.93
C GLN A 210 7.54 -5.97 12.17
N GLN A 211 6.71 -5.80 13.20
CA GLN A 211 6.74 -6.63 14.41
C GLN A 211 6.50 -8.12 14.09
N GLN A 212 5.55 -8.40 13.20
CA GLN A 212 5.28 -9.77 12.76
C GLN A 212 6.44 -10.35 11.95
N LEU A 213 7.08 -9.55 11.09
CA LEU A 213 8.26 -9.99 10.33
C LEU A 213 9.37 -10.47 11.26
N LEU A 214 9.64 -9.74 12.35
CA LEU A 214 10.64 -10.14 13.36
C LEU A 214 10.33 -11.49 13.98
N HIS A 215 9.04 -11.77 14.28
CA HIS A 215 8.61 -13.07 14.76
C HIS A 215 8.91 -14.16 13.71
N PHE A 216 8.56 -13.92 12.46
CA PHE A 216 8.78 -14.89 11.38
C PHE A 216 10.27 -15.16 11.12
N TYR A 217 11.15 -14.16 11.24
CA TYR A 217 12.62 -14.39 11.18
C TYR A 217 13.12 -15.24 12.36
N LYS A 218 12.57 -15.09 13.57
CA LYS A 218 12.94 -15.92 14.73
C LYS A 218 12.54 -17.37 14.50
N ILE A 219 11.33 -17.62 14.03
CA ILE A 219 10.85 -19.00 13.83
C ILE A 219 11.41 -19.66 12.56
N GLN A 220 11.91 -18.90 11.59
CA GLN A 220 12.45 -19.44 10.35
C GLN A 220 13.52 -20.52 10.57
N LYS A 221 14.34 -20.36 11.62
CA LYS A 221 15.44 -21.29 11.96
C LYS A 221 14.96 -22.60 12.57
N ILE A 222 13.76 -22.60 13.14
CA ILE A 222 13.22 -23.75 13.90
C ILE A 222 11.91 -24.28 13.32
N TYR A 223 11.37 -23.62 12.27
CA TYR A 223 10.14 -24.08 11.64
C TYR A 223 10.40 -25.39 10.88
N PRO A 224 9.56 -26.43 11.07
CA PRO A 224 9.76 -27.72 10.43
C PRO A 224 9.73 -27.61 8.91
N VAL A 225 10.72 -28.23 8.24
CA VAL A 225 10.87 -28.25 6.77
C VAL A 225 10.19 -29.46 6.14
N ASP A 226 9.85 -30.49 6.94
CA ASP A 226 9.12 -31.66 6.48
C ASP A 226 7.72 -31.30 6.04
N THR A 227 7.20 -32.02 5.05
CA THR A 227 5.84 -31.81 4.52
C THR A 227 4.88 -32.77 5.21
N LEU A 228 3.75 -32.25 5.71
CA LEU A 228 2.64 -33.07 6.18
C LEU A 228 1.94 -33.68 4.97
N GLU A 229 1.70 -34.99 5.03
CA GLU A 229 1.05 -35.71 3.93
C GLU A 229 -0.45 -35.42 3.86
N TYR A 230 -0.99 -35.47 2.64
CA TYR A 230 -2.43 -35.44 2.42
C TYR A 230 -3.06 -36.77 2.77
N SER A 231 -4.27 -36.74 3.33
CA SER A 231 -5.00 -37.94 3.70
C SER A 231 -6.46 -37.88 3.21
N GLN A 232 -7.05 -39.03 2.96
CA GLN A 232 -8.48 -39.13 2.70
C GLN A 232 -9.30 -39.04 3.99
N LYS A 233 -8.69 -39.44 5.14
CA LYS A 233 -9.31 -39.37 6.46
C LYS A 233 -8.31 -38.77 7.45
N TYR A 234 -8.66 -37.65 8.03
CA TYR A 234 -7.88 -36.98 9.06
C TYR A 234 -8.40 -37.30 10.45
N PRO A 235 -7.53 -37.26 11.48
CA PRO A 235 -7.97 -37.34 12.88
C PRO A 235 -8.99 -36.24 13.22
N SER A 236 -9.91 -36.58 14.11
CA SER A 236 -10.96 -35.72 14.62
C SER A 236 -10.77 -35.51 16.13
N LEU A 237 -11.60 -34.65 16.72
CA LEU A 237 -11.61 -34.42 18.17
C LEU A 237 -11.75 -35.75 18.93
N GLY A 238 -10.85 -36.03 19.85
CA GLY A 238 -10.78 -37.27 20.64
C GLY A 238 -9.83 -38.33 20.05
N ASP A 239 -9.38 -38.21 18.81
CA ASP A 239 -8.45 -39.15 18.19
C ASP A 239 -7.00 -38.88 18.60
N SER A 240 -6.13 -39.89 18.46
CA SER A 240 -4.68 -39.79 18.63
C SER A 240 -3.97 -40.20 17.35
N SER A 241 -2.94 -39.41 16.94
CA SER A 241 -2.12 -39.71 15.76
C SER A 241 -0.84 -38.86 15.79
N ASP A 242 0.28 -39.41 15.25
CA ASP A 242 1.57 -38.72 15.20
C ASP A 242 1.55 -37.42 14.39
N VAL A 243 0.65 -37.29 13.44
CA VAL A 243 0.50 -36.06 12.66
C VAL A 243 0.01 -34.89 13.53
N ILE A 244 -0.71 -35.17 14.64
CA ILE A 244 -1.26 -34.15 15.52
C ILE A 244 -0.16 -33.36 16.23
N SER A 245 0.87 -34.01 16.77
CA SER A 245 1.99 -33.32 17.43
C SER A 245 2.74 -32.40 16.44
N LYS A 246 2.90 -32.82 15.20
CA LYS A 246 3.51 -32.02 14.12
C LYS A 246 2.65 -30.81 13.76
N ILE A 247 1.33 -30.96 13.74
CA ILE A 247 0.37 -29.86 13.51
C ILE A 247 0.38 -28.88 14.70
N LYS A 248 0.34 -29.39 15.95
CA LYS A 248 0.41 -28.56 17.15
C LYS A 248 1.67 -27.70 17.19
N LEU A 249 2.84 -28.27 16.88
CA LEU A 249 4.09 -27.52 16.80
C LEU A 249 4.02 -26.37 15.78
N ARG A 250 3.54 -26.63 14.55
CA ARG A 250 3.43 -25.58 13.52
C ARG A 250 2.45 -24.48 13.93
N LEU A 251 1.28 -24.85 14.44
CA LEU A 251 0.27 -23.88 14.89
C LEU A 251 0.77 -23.05 16.08
N PHE A 252 1.56 -23.65 16.99
CA PHE A 252 2.20 -22.93 18.09
C PHE A 252 3.22 -21.91 17.57
N LEU A 253 4.11 -22.31 16.67
CA LEU A 253 5.11 -21.43 16.07
C LEU A 253 4.44 -20.29 15.28
N LEU A 254 3.32 -20.56 14.63
CA LEU A 254 2.54 -19.58 13.89
C LEU A 254 1.58 -18.75 14.77
N GLN A 255 1.59 -18.94 16.08
CA GLN A 255 0.77 -18.22 17.08
C GLN A 255 -0.74 -18.52 17.02
N ASP A 256 -1.13 -19.66 16.44
CA ASP A 256 -2.51 -20.11 16.43
C ASP A 256 -2.85 -20.95 17.66
N LEU A 257 -1.87 -21.64 18.23
CA LEU A 257 -2.00 -22.44 19.45
C LEU A 257 -1.21 -21.76 20.58
N GLY A 258 -1.86 -21.46 21.68
CA GLY A 258 -1.25 -20.73 22.80
C GLY A 258 -0.13 -21.52 23.52
N LYS A 259 -0.24 -22.85 23.58
CA LYS A 259 0.74 -23.74 24.20
C LYS A 259 0.85 -25.04 23.40
N ASN A 260 2.07 -25.46 23.12
CA ASN A 260 2.35 -26.80 22.57
C ASN A 260 2.65 -27.78 23.71
N ASP A 261 1.81 -28.78 23.87
CA ASP A 261 1.96 -29.86 24.86
C ASP A 261 2.70 -31.07 24.31
N ASN A 262 3.10 -31.04 23.03
CA ASN A 262 3.75 -32.11 22.28
C ASN A 262 2.96 -33.45 22.26
N SER A 263 1.68 -33.44 22.60
CA SER A 263 0.85 -34.63 22.61
C SER A 263 0.34 -34.98 21.21
N ASN A 264 0.07 -36.26 21.01
CA ASN A 264 -0.54 -36.79 19.80
C ASN A 264 -2.08 -36.78 19.83
N PHE A 265 -2.67 -36.20 20.86
CA PHE A 265 -4.10 -36.18 21.10
C PHE A 265 -4.78 -34.93 20.52
N PHE A 266 -5.88 -35.12 19.78
CA PHE A 266 -6.69 -34.03 19.21
C PHE A 266 -7.68 -33.54 20.27
N ASP A 267 -7.31 -32.51 21.00
CA ASP A 267 -8.10 -31.85 22.03
C ASP A 267 -8.89 -30.62 21.48
N ALA A 268 -9.72 -30.05 22.34
CA ALA A 268 -10.51 -28.85 22.02
C ALA A 268 -9.60 -27.61 21.75
N ASN A 269 -8.42 -27.52 22.35
CA ASN A 269 -7.48 -26.43 22.11
C ASN A 269 -6.96 -26.47 20.67
N LEU A 270 -6.61 -27.67 20.18
CA LEU A 270 -6.22 -27.87 18.79
C LEU A 270 -7.38 -27.55 17.84
N GLN A 271 -8.62 -27.95 18.17
CA GLN A 271 -9.79 -27.63 17.34
C GLN A 271 -9.98 -26.10 17.20
N ASN A 272 -9.84 -25.35 18.28
CA ASN A 272 -9.92 -23.90 18.28
C ASN A 272 -8.74 -23.28 17.50
N ALA A 273 -7.54 -23.81 17.64
CA ALA A 273 -6.36 -23.35 16.90
C ALA A 273 -6.52 -23.58 15.38
N ILE A 274 -7.09 -24.70 14.97
CA ILE A 274 -7.43 -24.99 13.56
C ILE A 274 -8.43 -23.94 13.04
N ALA A 275 -9.49 -23.66 13.80
CA ALA A 275 -10.48 -22.66 13.42
C ALA A 275 -9.88 -21.26 13.25
N HIS A 276 -9.01 -20.86 14.21
CA HIS A 276 -8.29 -19.59 14.16
C HIS A 276 -7.36 -19.52 12.94
N PHE A 277 -6.54 -20.55 12.71
CA PHE A 277 -5.70 -20.63 11.52
C PHE A 277 -6.50 -20.56 10.22
N GLN A 278 -7.60 -21.33 10.09
CA GLN A 278 -8.45 -21.30 8.90
C GLN A 278 -8.99 -19.90 8.62
N GLU A 279 -9.46 -19.19 9.63
CA GLU A 279 -10.03 -17.85 9.51
C GLU A 279 -8.99 -16.84 9.02
N ARG A 280 -7.84 -16.77 9.69
CA ARG A 280 -6.79 -15.80 9.33
C ARG A 280 -6.05 -16.14 8.03
N MET A 281 -6.11 -17.39 7.57
CA MET A 281 -5.60 -17.82 6.25
C MET A 281 -6.66 -17.71 5.13
N GLY A 282 -7.86 -17.26 5.44
CA GLY A 282 -8.95 -17.12 4.47
C GLY A 282 -9.51 -18.45 3.97
N LEU A 283 -9.38 -19.51 4.74
CA LEU A 283 -9.97 -20.82 4.48
C LEU A 283 -11.41 -20.90 5.02
N ASN A 284 -12.15 -21.94 4.60
CA ASN A 284 -13.42 -22.27 5.22
C ASN A 284 -13.21 -22.68 6.69
N LYS A 285 -13.92 -22.03 7.60
CA LYS A 285 -13.87 -22.33 9.05
C LYS A 285 -14.67 -23.60 9.33
N THR A 286 -14.01 -24.73 9.21
CA THR A 286 -14.62 -26.06 9.41
C THR A 286 -14.30 -26.67 10.78
N THR A 287 -13.36 -26.09 11.53
CA THR A 287 -12.81 -26.62 12.80
C THR A 287 -12.20 -28.02 12.70
N SER A 288 -12.02 -28.53 11.49
CA SER A 288 -11.49 -29.86 11.19
C SER A 288 -10.29 -29.79 10.26
N LEU A 289 -9.46 -30.82 10.31
CA LEU A 289 -8.37 -31.02 9.35
C LEU A 289 -8.94 -31.40 7.99
N ASN A 290 -8.35 -30.84 6.94
CA ASN A 290 -8.66 -31.15 5.55
C ASN A 290 -7.47 -30.80 4.64
N ASN A 291 -7.51 -31.19 3.38
CA ASN A 291 -6.43 -30.96 2.43
C ASN A 291 -6.10 -29.48 2.23
N SER A 292 -7.08 -28.58 2.28
CA SER A 292 -6.85 -27.13 2.17
C SER A 292 -6.09 -26.59 3.37
N PHE A 293 -6.41 -27.05 4.58
CA PHE A 293 -5.70 -26.71 5.80
C PHE A 293 -4.23 -27.21 5.74
N ILE A 294 -4.02 -28.49 5.39
CA ILE A 294 -2.68 -29.08 5.29
C ILE A 294 -1.85 -28.38 4.23
N LYS A 295 -2.44 -28.08 3.07
CA LYS A 295 -1.77 -27.32 2.01
C LYS A 295 -1.27 -25.96 2.49
N GLU A 296 -2.13 -25.25 3.22
CA GLU A 296 -1.77 -23.93 3.74
C GLU A 296 -0.73 -24.03 4.88
N LEU A 297 -0.83 -25.05 5.75
CA LEU A 297 0.12 -25.28 6.84
C LEU A 297 1.50 -25.72 6.33
N ASN A 298 1.56 -26.41 5.19
CA ASN A 298 2.80 -26.82 4.49
C ASN A 298 3.48 -25.67 3.73
N LYS A 299 2.89 -24.48 3.68
CA LYS A 299 3.52 -23.35 2.97
C LYS A 299 4.85 -22.99 3.65
N PRO A 300 5.99 -23.01 2.92
CA PRO A 300 7.30 -22.67 3.48
C PRO A 300 7.30 -21.30 4.16
N ILE A 301 8.03 -21.19 5.27
CA ILE A 301 8.09 -19.95 6.07
C ILE A 301 8.68 -18.79 5.27
N GLU A 302 9.62 -19.07 4.35
CA GLU A 302 10.24 -18.09 3.45
C GLU A 302 9.20 -17.43 2.53
N LYS A 303 8.19 -18.18 2.07
CA LYS A 303 7.10 -17.62 1.26
C LYS A 303 6.23 -16.68 2.06
N ARG A 304 6.02 -16.95 3.36
CA ARG A 304 5.27 -16.07 4.27
C ARG A 304 6.08 -14.80 4.57
N ILE A 305 7.38 -14.94 4.84
CA ILE A 305 8.29 -13.79 5.02
C ILE A 305 8.27 -12.90 3.78
N MET A 306 8.38 -13.47 2.59
CA MET A 306 8.31 -12.73 1.32
C MET A 306 6.97 -12.00 1.17
N GLN A 307 5.87 -12.65 1.50
CA GLN A 307 4.54 -12.03 1.45
C GLN A 307 4.42 -10.87 2.45
N ILE A 308 4.99 -10.99 3.66
CA ILE A 308 5.05 -9.89 4.64
C ILE A 308 5.88 -8.73 4.09
N LEU A 309 7.06 -8.98 3.51
CA LEU A 309 7.93 -7.95 2.94
C LEU A 309 7.26 -7.18 1.79
N ILE A 310 6.55 -7.86 0.89
CA ILE A 310 5.77 -7.25 -0.18
C ILE A 310 4.70 -6.30 0.39
N ASN A 311 4.01 -6.72 1.43
CA ASN A 311 2.95 -5.92 2.03
C ASN A 311 3.49 -4.81 2.95
N LEU A 312 4.68 -4.96 3.52
CA LEU A 312 5.41 -3.87 4.16
C LEU A 312 5.70 -2.74 3.15
N GLU A 313 6.15 -3.09 1.95
CA GLU A 313 6.40 -2.08 0.91
C GLU A 313 5.10 -1.37 0.49
N ARG A 314 4.00 -2.11 0.31
CA ARG A 314 2.67 -1.50 0.05
C ARG A 314 2.20 -0.60 1.19
N ALA A 315 2.49 -0.96 2.44
CA ALA A 315 2.14 -0.14 3.59
C ALA A 315 2.92 1.19 3.63
N ARG A 316 4.14 1.26 3.08
CA ARG A 316 4.87 2.53 2.88
C ARG A 316 4.18 3.47 1.90
N TRP A 317 3.51 2.92 0.89
CA TRP A 317 2.82 3.69 -0.14
C TRP A 317 1.51 4.30 0.36
N LEU A 318 0.95 3.79 1.45
CA LEU A 318 -0.22 4.40 2.07
C LEU A 318 0.14 5.69 2.81
N PRO A 319 -0.74 6.70 2.78
CA PRO A 319 -0.60 7.85 3.67
C PRO A 319 -0.67 7.39 5.12
N ALA A 320 0.05 8.09 6.00
CA ALA A 320 -0.16 7.93 7.44
C ALA A 320 -1.62 8.27 7.78
N GLU A 321 -2.18 7.50 8.70
CA GLU A 321 -3.50 7.79 9.24
C GLU A 321 -3.44 9.15 9.94
N LYS A 322 -4.21 10.09 9.45
CA LYS A 322 -4.53 11.32 10.17
C LYS A 322 -5.94 11.14 10.69
N ASP A 323 -6.26 11.72 11.84
CA ASP A 323 -7.55 11.67 12.54
C ASP A 323 -8.75 11.91 11.61
N SER A 324 -9.02 11.01 10.71
CA SER A 324 -10.02 11.17 9.67
C SER A 324 -10.86 9.93 9.51
N ASN A 325 -12.12 10.17 9.24
CA ASN A 325 -13.05 9.14 8.83
C ASN A 325 -12.71 8.74 7.40
N TYR A 326 -12.51 7.47 7.14
CA TYR A 326 -12.26 6.95 5.81
C TYR A 326 -12.84 5.54 5.62
N ILE A 327 -12.98 5.14 4.38
CA ILE A 327 -13.38 3.81 3.98
C ILE A 327 -12.19 3.13 3.30
N LEU A 328 -11.89 1.90 3.68
CA LEU A 328 -10.83 1.10 3.07
C LEU A 328 -11.43 -0.22 2.56
N VAL A 329 -11.22 -0.52 1.29
CA VAL A 329 -11.54 -1.83 0.71
C VAL A 329 -10.26 -2.59 0.49
N ASN A 330 -10.08 -3.72 1.17
CA ASN A 330 -8.97 -4.63 0.89
C ASN A 330 -9.44 -5.73 -0.07
N ILE A 331 -8.98 -5.65 -1.32
CA ILE A 331 -9.44 -6.54 -2.41
C ILE A 331 -9.23 -8.03 -2.07
N PRO A 332 -8.03 -8.52 -1.66
CA PRO A 332 -7.82 -9.95 -1.38
C PRO A 332 -8.56 -10.47 -0.14
N GLU A 333 -8.96 -9.58 0.76
CA GLU A 333 -9.75 -9.91 1.95
C GLU A 333 -11.24 -10.03 1.62
N PHE A 334 -11.68 -9.40 0.52
CA PHE A 334 -13.09 -9.24 0.18
C PHE A 334 -13.89 -8.52 1.26
N LYS A 335 -13.29 -7.49 1.90
CA LYS A 335 -13.93 -6.67 2.92
C LYS A 335 -13.78 -5.19 2.68
N LEU A 336 -14.80 -4.47 3.10
CA LEU A 336 -14.81 -3.02 3.27
C LEU A 336 -14.78 -2.73 4.76
N HIS A 337 -13.85 -1.89 5.18
CA HIS A 337 -13.68 -1.41 6.55
C HIS A 337 -14.06 0.06 6.63
N VAL A 338 -14.80 0.43 7.67
CA VAL A 338 -15.14 1.81 7.99
C VAL A 338 -14.34 2.27 9.18
N PHE A 339 -13.60 3.35 9.00
CA PHE A 339 -12.80 3.97 10.05
C PHE A 339 -13.42 5.29 10.48
N ASP A 340 -13.52 5.49 11.78
CA ASP A 340 -13.92 6.74 12.42
C ASP A 340 -12.83 7.13 13.42
N SER A 341 -12.23 8.32 13.25
CA SER A 341 -11.09 8.77 14.05
C SER A 341 -9.93 7.74 14.11
N ALA A 342 -9.61 7.16 12.94
CA ALA A 342 -8.62 6.11 12.75
C ALA A 342 -8.93 4.76 13.43
N ILE A 343 -10.10 4.59 14.04
CA ILE A 343 -10.55 3.34 14.64
C ILE A 343 -11.44 2.59 13.64
N ASN A 344 -11.17 1.32 13.37
CA ASN A 344 -12.07 0.47 12.60
C ASN A 344 -13.33 0.18 13.43
N VAL A 345 -14.43 0.87 13.09
CA VAL A 345 -15.69 0.77 13.84
C VAL A 345 -16.53 -0.43 13.40
N TRP A 346 -16.50 -0.79 12.12
CA TRP A 346 -17.14 -2.00 11.59
C TRP A 346 -16.66 -2.33 10.17
N ASP A 347 -16.95 -3.54 9.73
CA ASP A 347 -16.62 -4.04 8.40
C ASP A 347 -17.77 -4.83 7.78
N MET A 348 -17.76 -4.97 6.44
CA MET A 348 -18.69 -5.80 5.71
C MET A 348 -18.01 -6.55 4.57
N ASN A 349 -18.61 -7.65 4.15
CA ASN A 349 -18.19 -8.39 2.97
C ASN A 349 -18.47 -7.59 1.69
N VAL A 350 -17.54 -7.69 0.73
CA VAL A 350 -17.70 -7.14 -0.62
C VAL A 350 -17.40 -8.19 -1.68
N ILE A 351 -17.95 -7.95 -2.89
CA ILE A 351 -17.59 -8.67 -4.11
C ILE A 351 -16.80 -7.71 -4.98
N VAL A 352 -15.64 -8.16 -5.45
CA VAL A 352 -14.71 -7.39 -6.28
C VAL A 352 -14.60 -7.96 -7.69
N GLY A 353 -13.89 -7.30 -8.57
CA GLY A 353 -13.64 -7.72 -9.94
C GLY A 353 -12.98 -9.09 -10.03
N LYS A 354 -13.34 -9.86 -11.05
CA LYS A 354 -12.65 -11.11 -11.42
C LYS A 354 -11.29 -10.79 -12.08
N GLN A 355 -10.43 -11.79 -12.21
CA GLN A 355 -9.09 -11.60 -12.77
C GLN A 355 -9.06 -10.96 -14.18
N ALA A 356 -10.06 -11.23 -15.01
CA ALA A 356 -10.18 -10.63 -16.34
C ALA A 356 -10.66 -9.17 -16.32
N THR A 357 -11.29 -8.72 -15.23
CA THR A 357 -11.83 -7.38 -15.04
C THR A 357 -11.55 -6.93 -13.60
N THR A 358 -10.27 -6.70 -13.30
CA THR A 358 -9.80 -6.43 -11.94
C THR A 358 -10.38 -5.13 -11.38
N THR A 359 -10.66 -5.10 -10.09
CA THR A 359 -10.86 -3.83 -9.38
C THR A 359 -9.51 -3.11 -9.26
N VAL A 360 -9.45 -1.86 -9.71
CA VAL A 360 -8.23 -1.02 -9.70
C VAL A 360 -7.90 -0.59 -8.27
N ILE A 361 -6.61 -0.50 -7.97
CA ILE A 361 -6.08 -0.01 -6.69
C ILE A 361 -5.86 1.50 -6.78
N PHE A 362 -6.73 2.28 -6.14
CA PHE A 362 -6.66 3.75 -6.17
C PHE A 362 -7.35 4.36 -4.94
N ASN A 363 -7.27 5.67 -4.80
CA ASN A 363 -8.03 6.40 -3.79
C ASN A 363 -8.95 7.43 -4.44
N GLY A 364 -10.03 7.76 -3.74
CA GLY A 364 -11.00 8.74 -4.17
C GLY A 364 -11.73 9.36 -2.99
N ASN A 365 -12.71 10.21 -3.29
CA ASN A 365 -13.55 10.84 -2.27
C ASN A 365 -15.01 10.52 -2.55
N LEU A 366 -15.67 9.80 -1.66
CA LEU A 366 -17.10 9.50 -1.73
C LEU A 366 -17.89 10.77 -1.48
N LYS A 367 -18.70 11.14 -2.47
CA LYS A 367 -19.44 12.42 -2.49
C LYS A 367 -20.94 12.25 -2.59
N TYR A 368 -21.41 11.18 -3.24
CA TYR A 368 -22.83 11.03 -3.55
C TYR A 368 -23.35 9.64 -3.17
N ILE A 369 -24.58 9.61 -2.67
CA ILE A 369 -25.39 8.41 -2.52
C ILE A 369 -26.55 8.53 -3.53
N VAL A 370 -26.77 7.51 -4.33
CA VAL A 370 -27.90 7.47 -5.28
C VAL A 370 -28.80 6.30 -4.88
N PHE A 371 -29.92 6.63 -4.31
CA PHE A 371 -30.96 5.68 -3.93
C PHE A 371 -31.82 5.30 -5.14
N SER A 372 -32.27 4.08 -5.20
CA SER A 372 -33.08 3.53 -6.29
C SER A 372 -32.51 3.87 -7.68
N PRO A 373 -31.23 3.49 -7.96
CA PRO A 373 -30.52 3.95 -9.14
C PRO A 373 -31.04 3.34 -10.42
N TYR A 374 -31.01 4.10 -11.52
CA TYR A 374 -30.98 3.50 -12.85
C TYR A 374 -29.61 2.84 -13.08
N TRP A 375 -29.61 1.66 -13.72
CA TRP A 375 -28.39 1.09 -14.25
C TRP A 375 -28.29 1.42 -15.74
N TYR A 376 -27.46 2.39 -16.07
CA TYR A 376 -27.11 2.71 -17.46
C TYR A 376 -26.18 1.62 -17.99
N ILE A 377 -26.67 0.86 -18.98
CA ILE A 377 -26.02 -0.35 -19.45
C ILE A 377 -24.85 0.04 -20.36
N PRO A 378 -23.60 -0.36 -20.03
CA PRO A 378 -22.43 -0.09 -20.86
C PRO A 378 -22.57 -0.64 -22.28
N SER A 379 -21.94 0.05 -23.24
CA SER A 379 -22.04 -0.30 -24.67
C SER A 379 -21.52 -1.71 -25.00
N ASN A 380 -20.51 -2.19 -24.29
CA ASN A 380 -20.02 -3.56 -24.44
C ASN A 380 -21.04 -4.60 -23.99
N ILE A 381 -21.74 -4.38 -22.87
CA ILE A 381 -22.83 -5.26 -22.39
C ILE A 381 -24.03 -5.15 -23.34
N THR A 382 -24.35 -3.94 -23.81
CA THR A 382 -25.40 -3.75 -24.82
C THR A 382 -25.14 -4.62 -26.04
N LYS A 383 -23.93 -4.58 -26.61
CA LYS A 383 -23.56 -5.33 -27.82
C LYS A 383 -23.49 -6.85 -27.58
N ASN A 384 -22.89 -7.28 -26.48
CA ASN A 384 -22.56 -8.68 -26.25
C ASN A 384 -23.66 -9.48 -25.54
N GLU A 385 -24.56 -8.80 -24.83
CA GLU A 385 -25.59 -9.45 -24.01
C GLU A 385 -27.01 -8.99 -24.37
N ILE A 386 -27.28 -7.66 -24.37
CA ILE A 386 -28.66 -7.16 -24.52
C ILE A 386 -29.20 -7.37 -25.91
N LEU A 387 -28.48 -6.95 -26.95
CA LEU A 387 -28.93 -7.10 -28.35
C LEU A 387 -29.10 -8.57 -28.76
N PRO A 388 -28.17 -9.49 -28.44
CA PRO A 388 -28.40 -10.92 -28.71
C PRO A 388 -29.58 -11.51 -27.93
N SER A 389 -29.86 -11.03 -26.71
CA SER A 389 -30.97 -11.48 -25.88
C SER A 389 -32.33 -11.00 -26.43
N ILE A 390 -32.38 -9.74 -26.93
CA ILE A 390 -33.58 -9.21 -27.62
C ILE A 390 -33.87 -9.98 -28.89
N ALA A 391 -32.83 -10.37 -29.64
CA ALA A 391 -33.02 -11.18 -30.87
C ALA A 391 -33.60 -12.56 -30.59
N LYS A 392 -33.32 -13.15 -29.40
CA LYS A 392 -33.84 -14.43 -28.96
C LYS A 392 -35.23 -14.34 -28.32
N ASP A 393 -35.50 -13.29 -27.56
CA ASP A 393 -36.77 -13.06 -26.86
C ASP A 393 -37.20 -11.59 -26.98
N LYS A 394 -38.22 -11.33 -27.79
CA LYS A 394 -38.78 -9.98 -28.01
C LYS A 394 -39.26 -9.31 -26.72
N ASN A 395 -39.58 -10.08 -25.68
CA ASN A 395 -40.04 -9.60 -24.39
C ASN A 395 -38.89 -9.41 -23.39
N TYR A 396 -37.61 -9.59 -23.80
CA TYR A 396 -36.44 -9.52 -22.93
C TYR A 396 -36.36 -8.20 -22.15
N LEU A 397 -36.58 -7.08 -22.81
CA LEU A 397 -36.52 -5.75 -22.19
C LEU A 397 -37.56 -5.60 -21.08
N SER A 398 -38.82 -5.95 -21.37
CA SER A 398 -39.90 -5.83 -20.37
C SER A 398 -39.73 -6.80 -19.20
N LYS A 399 -39.34 -8.05 -19.46
CA LYS A 399 -39.08 -9.07 -18.44
C LYS A 399 -37.95 -8.64 -17.48
N ASN A 400 -36.98 -7.88 -17.96
CA ASN A 400 -35.81 -7.42 -17.17
C ASN A 400 -35.93 -5.96 -16.72
N ASN A 401 -37.09 -5.33 -16.89
CA ASN A 401 -37.34 -3.93 -16.53
C ASN A 401 -36.35 -2.96 -17.18
N ILE A 402 -35.98 -3.23 -18.44
CA ILE A 402 -35.02 -2.43 -19.23
C ILE A 402 -35.80 -1.56 -20.22
N GLU A 403 -35.36 -0.33 -20.40
CA GLU A 403 -35.89 0.60 -21.42
C GLU A 403 -34.77 1.16 -22.30
N GLN A 404 -35.09 1.43 -23.55
CA GLN A 404 -34.23 2.22 -24.43
C GLN A 404 -34.47 3.69 -24.12
N TYR A 405 -33.40 4.45 -23.78
CA TYR A 405 -33.51 5.86 -23.43
C TYR A 405 -32.83 6.80 -24.45
N GLY A 406 -32.14 6.23 -25.46
CA GLY A 406 -31.48 7.02 -26.48
C GLY A 406 -30.71 6.15 -27.49
N LYS A 407 -29.88 6.81 -28.30
CA LYS A 407 -28.92 6.19 -29.22
C LYS A 407 -27.59 6.93 -29.19
N ALA A 408 -26.48 6.22 -29.29
CA ALA A 408 -25.14 6.77 -29.54
C ALA A 408 -24.72 6.36 -30.96
N GLY A 409 -24.90 7.28 -31.92
CA GLY A 409 -24.86 6.94 -33.33
C GLY A 409 -25.94 5.92 -33.69
N ASN A 410 -25.55 4.77 -34.24
CA ASN A 410 -26.48 3.69 -34.58
C ASN A 410 -26.70 2.66 -33.46
N VAL A 411 -26.01 2.80 -32.31
CA VAL A 411 -26.13 1.85 -31.19
C VAL A 411 -27.19 2.33 -30.21
N PRO A 412 -28.26 1.53 -29.94
CA PRO A 412 -29.25 1.90 -28.95
C PRO A 412 -28.65 1.90 -27.53
N MET A 413 -29.06 2.86 -26.71
CA MET A 413 -28.68 3.01 -25.32
C MET A 413 -29.80 2.50 -24.43
N PHE A 414 -29.46 1.55 -23.55
CA PHE A 414 -30.41 0.94 -22.62
C PHE A 414 -30.07 1.30 -21.19
N ARG A 415 -31.12 1.37 -20.35
CA ARG A 415 -30.99 1.41 -18.90
C ARG A 415 -32.01 0.50 -18.24
N GLN A 416 -31.61 -0.08 -17.12
CA GLN A 416 -32.52 -0.84 -16.26
C GLN A 416 -33.13 0.12 -15.23
N LYS A 417 -34.45 0.04 -15.08
CA LYS A 417 -35.20 0.88 -14.11
C LYS A 417 -34.89 0.47 -12.66
N PRO A 418 -35.13 1.37 -11.68
CA PRO A 418 -35.11 1.01 -10.28
C PRO A 418 -36.00 -0.19 -9.97
N GLY A 419 -35.59 -0.99 -8.98
CA GLY A 419 -36.37 -2.13 -8.56
C GLY A 419 -35.52 -3.26 -7.95
N PRO A 420 -36.18 -4.32 -7.44
CA PRO A 420 -35.49 -5.41 -6.73
C PRO A 420 -34.55 -6.22 -7.60
N GLN A 421 -34.76 -6.22 -8.92
CA GLN A 421 -33.94 -6.96 -9.89
C GLN A 421 -32.88 -6.08 -10.58
N ASN A 422 -32.79 -4.79 -10.22
CA ASN A 422 -31.77 -3.91 -10.79
C ASN A 422 -30.36 -4.43 -10.47
N ALA A 423 -29.51 -4.51 -11.47
CA ALA A 423 -28.14 -5.04 -11.31
C ALA A 423 -27.29 -4.25 -10.28
N LEU A 424 -27.58 -2.96 -10.09
CA LEU A 424 -26.96 -2.11 -9.07
C LEU A 424 -27.67 -2.19 -7.70
N GLY A 425 -28.71 -3.03 -7.59
CA GLY A 425 -29.53 -3.11 -6.40
C GLY A 425 -30.28 -1.81 -6.11
N ARG A 426 -30.43 -1.44 -4.85
CA ARG A 426 -31.26 -0.35 -4.38
C ARG A 426 -30.51 0.94 -4.03
N VAL A 427 -29.18 0.92 -4.06
CA VAL A 427 -28.34 2.08 -3.76
C VAL A 427 -26.95 1.92 -4.37
N LYS A 428 -26.40 3.03 -4.85
CA LYS A 428 -24.99 3.15 -5.25
C LYS A 428 -24.32 4.35 -4.56
N PHE A 429 -23.00 4.26 -4.38
CA PHE A 429 -22.19 5.26 -3.70
C PHE A 429 -21.08 5.68 -4.63
N LEU A 430 -21.00 6.97 -4.94
CA LEU A 430 -20.14 7.50 -5.98
C LEU A 430 -18.97 8.28 -5.39
N PHE A 431 -17.78 7.90 -5.78
CA PHE A 431 -16.51 8.61 -5.61
C PHE A 431 -15.93 8.86 -7.00
N PRO A 432 -16.22 10.01 -7.64
CA PRO A 432 -15.85 10.27 -9.03
C PRO A 432 -14.37 9.98 -9.30
N ASN A 433 -14.09 9.17 -10.31
CA ASN A 433 -12.75 8.72 -10.70
C ASN A 433 -12.73 8.35 -12.19
N SER A 434 -11.53 8.27 -12.78
CA SER A 434 -11.31 7.93 -14.19
C SER A 434 -11.48 6.43 -14.50
N TYR A 435 -11.63 5.59 -13.49
CA TYR A 435 -11.78 4.13 -13.64
C TYR A 435 -13.23 3.67 -13.68
N GLU A 436 -14.20 4.60 -13.48
CA GLU A 436 -15.63 4.32 -13.42
C GLU A 436 -16.03 3.28 -12.36
N ILE A 437 -15.23 3.19 -11.27
CA ILE A 437 -15.48 2.28 -10.15
C ILE A 437 -16.31 2.99 -9.09
N TYR A 438 -17.33 2.30 -8.57
CA TYR A 438 -18.19 2.77 -7.49
C TYR A 438 -18.65 1.59 -6.62
N PHE A 439 -19.17 1.90 -5.45
CA PHE A 439 -19.84 0.90 -4.61
C PHE A 439 -21.32 0.81 -4.97
N HIS A 440 -21.88 -0.38 -4.94
CA HIS A 440 -23.31 -0.56 -5.17
C HIS A 440 -23.87 -1.79 -4.47
N ASP A 441 -25.16 -1.81 -4.31
CA ASP A 441 -25.94 -2.95 -3.88
C ASP A 441 -26.02 -4.01 -5.00
N THR A 442 -26.64 -5.15 -4.72
CA THR A 442 -26.87 -6.22 -5.69
C THR A 442 -28.06 -7.08 -5.28
N PRO A 443 -28.88 -7.57 -6.22
CA PRO A 443 -29.91 -8.57 -5.93
C PRO A 443 -29.33 -9.94 -5.57
N ASN A 444 -28.10 -10.25 -6.02
CA ASN A 444 -27.46 -11.57 -5.86
C ASN A 444 -26.73 -11.67 -4.50
N LYS A 445 -27.48 -11.73 -3.41
CA LYS A 445 -26.93 -11.77 -2.04
C LYS A 445 -26.25 -13.09 -1.70
N SER A 446 -26.60 -14.20 -2.33
CA SER A 446 -26.00 -15.52 -2.10
C SER A 446 -24.50 -15.57 -2.38
N TYR A 447 -23.97 -14.72 -3.26
CA TYR A 447 -22.54 -14.68 -3.56
C TYR A 447 -21.67 -14.21 -2.38
N PHE A 448 -22.25 -13.56 -1.38
CA PHE A 448 -21.50 -13.14 -0.18
C PHE A 448 -21.17 -14.30 0.77
N SER A 449 -21.80 -15.46 0.63
CA SER A 449 -21.46 -16.67 1.38
C SER A 449 -20.23 -17.40 0.82
N SER A 450 -19.80 -17.06 -0.39
CA SER A 450 -18.61 -17.66 -1.02
C SER A 450 -17.32 -17.08 -0.40
N ASN A 451 -16.31 -17.93 -0.22
CA ASN A 451 -14.97 -17.47 0.21
C ASN A 451 -14.25 -16.70 -0.89
N ASN A 452 -14.38 -17.13 -2.15
CA ASN A 452 -13.88 -16.37 -3.28
C ASN A 452 -15.00 -15.47 -3.82
N ARG A 453 -14.86 -14.18 -3.61
CA ARG A 453 -15.80 -13.15 -4.04
C ARG A 453 -15.26 -12.25 -5.15
N SER A 454 -14.35 -12.79 -5.97
CA SER A 454 -13.82 -12.13 -7.17
C SER A 454 -14.74 -12.42 -8.36
N LEU A 455 -15.92 -11.76 -8.43
CA LEU A 455 -17.03 -12.14 -9.29
C LEU A 455 -17.64 -10.96 -10.10
N SER A 456 -17.23 -9.71 -9.84
CA SER A 456 -17.77 -8.54 -10.54
C SER A 456 -16.99 -8.21 -11.82
N ASN A 457 -17.47 -7.21 -12.55
CA ASN A 457 -16.79 -6.63 -13.71
C ASN A 457 -15.95 -5.38 -13.34
N GLY A 458 -15.45 -5.31 -12.10
CA GLY A 458 -14.57 -4.23 -11.62
C GLY A 458 -15.17 -3.39 -10.49
N CYS A 459 -16.46 -3.08 -10.54
CA CYS A 459 -17.17 -2.37 -9.45
C CYS A 459 -17.30 -3.24 -8.19
N ILE A 460 -17.49 -2.60 -7.05
CA ILE A 460 -17.50 -3.25 -5.74
C ILE A 460 -18.95 -3.37 -5.24
N ARG A 461 -19.43 -4.63 -5.10
CA ARG A 461 -20.77 -4.92 -4.56
C ARG A 461 -20.69 -5.02 -3.04
N LEU A 462 -21.65 -4.41 -2.35
CA LEU A 462 -21.70 -4.34 -0.90
C LEU A 462 -22.64 -5.38 -0.30
N GLY A 463 -22.20 -6.03 0.78
CA GLY A 463 -23.02 -6.98 1.54
C GLY A 463 -24.15 -6.28 2.31
N GLU A 464 -23.82 -5.16 2.96
CA GLU A 464 -24.72 -4.39 3.84
C GLU A 464 -24.84 -2.92 3.39
N PRO A 465 -25.36 -2.64 2.18
CA PRO A 465 -25.36 -1.27 1.63
C PRO A 465 -26.25 -0.31 2.41
N GLN A 466 -27.38 -0.75 2.98
CA GLN A 466 -28.22 0.09 3.85
C GLN A 466 -27.44 0.57 5.08
N LYS A 467 -26.67 -0.31 5.73
CA LYS A 467 -25.83 0.06 6.88
C LYS A 467 -24.81 1.14 6.52
N LEU A 468 -24.21 1.06 5.32
CA LEU A 468 -23.30 2.12 4.85
C LEU A 468 -24.05 3.44 4.64
N ALA A 469 -25.22 3.43 4.01
CA ALA A 469 -26.01 4.63 3.80
C ALA A 469 -26.40 5.29 5.14
N THR A 470 -26.89 4.50 6.10
CA THR A 470 -27.21 4.96 7.46
C THR A 470 -25.99 5.55 8.15
N TYR A 471 -24.84 4.89 8.09
CA TYR A 471 -23.60 5.42 8.69
C TYR A 471 -23.18 6.75 8.07
N LEU A 472 -23.21 6.86 6.75
CA LEU A 472 -22.80 8.07 6.03
C LEU A 472 -23.71 9.28 6.32
N LEU A 473 -24.99 9.04 6.57
CA LEU A 473 -26.01 10.06 6.81
C LEU A 473 -26.41 10.21 8.30
N ARG A 474 -25.66 9.54 9.21
CA ARG A 474 -26.02 9.47 10.65
C ARG A 474 -26.15 10.80 11.37
N ASN A 475 -25.52 11.85 10.86
CA ASN A 475 -25.57 13.20 11.45
C ASN A 475 -26.65 14.08 10.79
N GLU A 476 -27.36 13.58 9.79
CA GLU A 476 -28.37 14.30 9.02
C GLU A 476 -29.78 13.94 9.51
N LYS A 477 -30.43 14.84 10.21
CA LYS A 477 -31.76 14.63 10.84
C LYS A 477 -32.84 14.10 9.87
N LEU A 478 -32.71 14.39 8.58
CA LEU A 478 -33.67 14.00 7.53
C LEU A 478 -33.59 12.52 7.15
N TYR A 479 -32.51 11.82 7.50
CA TYR A 479 -32.23 10.47 7.00
C TYR A 479 -32.21 9.43 8.12
N SER A 480 -33.38 9.22 8.75
CA SER A 480 -33.58 8.08 9.64
C SER A 480 -33.50 6.76 8.88
N ASP A 481 -33.30 5.63 9.58
CA ASP A 481 -33.29 4.29 8.96
C ASP A 481 -34.56 4.00 8.16
N SER A 482 -35.74 4.45 8.66
CA SER A 482 -37.01 4.32 7.95
C SER A 482 -37.05 5.16 6.68
N THR A 483 -36.50 6.38 6.71
CA THR A 483 -36.38 7.24 5.53
C THR A 483 -35.44 6.62 4.50
N ILE A 484 -34.26 6.15 4.91
CA ILE A 484 -33.30 5.47 4.03
C ILE A 484 -33.95 4.25 3.37
N LYS A 485 -34.67 3.43 4.13
CA LYS A 485 -35.40 2.27 3.61
C LYS A 485 -36.48 2.67 2.58
N LYS A 486 -37.18 3.78 2.80
CA LYS A 486 -38.14 4.33 1.81
C LYS A 486 -37.41 4.77 0.54
N LEU A 487 -36.30 5.52 0.66
CA LEU A 487 -35.50 6.00 -0.46
C LEU A 487 -34.91 4.85 -1.31
N MET A 488 -34.56 3.74 -0.69
CA MET A 488 -34.11 2.52 -1.37
C MET A 488 -35.21 1.78 -2.14
N ASN A 489 -36.48 2.21 -2.06
CA ASN A 489 -37.63 1.57 -2.69
C ASN A 489 -38.45 2.55 -3.54
N LEU A 490 -37.86 3.61 -4.04
CA LEU A 490 -38.49 4.53 -4.96
C LEU A 490 -38.55 3.95 -6.38
N GLU A 491 -39.47 4.45 -7.19
CA GLU A 491 -39.59 4.13 -8.62
C GLU A 491 -38.63 4.93 -9.49
N THR A 492 -38.07 6.02 -8.95
CA THR A 492 -37.11 6.90 -9.63
C THR A 492 -35.89 7.12 -8.75
N GLU A 493 -34.75 7.40 -9.36
CA GLU A 493 -33.51 7.62 -8.61
C GLU A 493 -33.55 8.93 -7.79
N LYS A 494 -32.95 8.87 -6.59
CA LYS A 494 -32.79 10.01 -5.70
C LYS A 494 -31.33 10.22 -5.35
N TRP A 495 -30.79 11.35 -5.75
CA TRP A 495 -29.42 11.76 -5.46
C TRP A 495 -29.34 12.49 -4.12
N VAL A 496 -28.34 12.13 -3.31
CA VAL A 496 -28.01 12.78 -2.04
C VAL A 496 -26.53 13.09 -2.04
N SER A 497 -26.18 14.37 -1.92
CA SER A 497 -24.80 14.81 -1.72
C SER A 497 -24.42 14.68 -0.26
N LEU A 498 -23.25 14.15 0.04
CA LEU A 498 -22.71 14.14 1.39
C LEU A 498 -22.25 15.54 1.79
N PRO A 499 -22.56 16.03 3.00
CA PRO A 499 -22.10 17.33 3.48
C PRO A 499 -20.56 17.44 3.50
N LYS A 500 -19.91 16.34 3.87
CA LYS A 500 -18.46 16.19 3.83
C LYS A 500 -18.10 14.92 3.07
N SER A 501 -17.22 15.04 2.08
CA SER A 501 -16.72 13.89 1.35
C SER A 501 -15.87 12.99 2.26
N ILE A 502 -15.95 11.68 2.04
CA ILE A 502 -15.23 10.69 2.83
C ILE A 502 -14.15 10.04 1.94
N PRO A 503 -12.87 10.06 2.36
CA PRO A 503 -11.82 9.37 1.64
C PRO A 503 -12.11 7.87 1.50
N VAL A 504 -11.88 7.34 0.31
CA VAL A 504 -11.99 5.91 -0.02
C VAL A 504 -10.63 5.45 -0.50
N PHE A 505 -10.13 4.37 0.08
CA PHE A 505 -8.92 3.68 -0.35
C PHE A 505 -9.30 2.28 -0.81
N ILE A 506 -9.00 1.95 -2.06
CA ILE A 506 -9.09 0.60 -2.58
C ILE A 506 -7.67 0.07 -2.64
N VAL A 507 -7.35 -0.91 -1.80
CA VAL A 507 -6.01 -1.42 -1.58
C VAL A 507 -5.92 -2.91 -1.87
N TYR A 508 -4.68 -3.42 -1.93
CA TYR A 508 -4.40 -4.82 -2.21
C TYR A 508 -3.37 -5.36 -1.22
N PHE A 509 -3.84 -5.72 -0.02
CA PHE A 509 -3.02 -6.36 1.00
C PHE A 509 -3.33 -7.86 1.04
N THR A 510 -2.36 -8.66 0.67
CA THR A 510 -2.42 -10.13 0.82
C THR A 510 -1.99 -10.57 2.22
N THR A 511 -1.38 -9.65 2.99
CA THR A 511 -1.04 -9.84 4.40
C THR A 511 -1.21 -8.52 5.14
N TRP A 512 -1.90 -8.55 6.28
CA TRP A 512 -2.13 -7.40 7.15
C TRP A 512 -2.37 -7.85 8.59
N VAL A 513 -2.22 -6.95 9.53
CA VAL A 513 -2.56 -7.16 10.94
C VAL A 513 -3.90 -6.50 11.23
N ASP A 514 -4.86 -7.27 11.70
CA ASP A 514 -6.21 -6.76 12.00
C ASP A 514 -6.27 -5.96 13.31
N LYS A 515 -7.48 -5.52 13.68
CA LYS A 515 -7.73 -4.75 14.90
C LYS A 515 -7.44 -5.53 16.19
N SER A 516 -7.47 -6.84 16.13
CA SER A 516 -7.17 -7.74 17.26
C SER A 516 -5.67 -8.07 17.36
N GLY A 517 -4.83 -7.54 16.47
CA GLY A 517 -3.39 -7.80 16.42
C GLY A 517 -3.03 -9.09 15.69
N VAL A 518 -3.98 -9.76 15.06
CA VAL A 518 -3.78 -11.04 14.36
C VAL A 518 -3.26 -10.80 12.94
N LEU A 519 -2.18 -11.49 12.57
CA LEU A 519 -1.62 -11.46 11.23
C LEU A 519 -2.43 -12.36 10.29
N ASN A 520 -3.02 -11.76 9.28
CA ASN A 520 -3.86 -12.42 8.29
C ASN A 520 -3.12 -12.61 6.97
N PHE A 521 -3.44 -13.68 6.23
CA PHE A 521 -2.91 -13.98 4.89
C PHE A 521 -4.05 -14.29 3.92
N ARG A 522 -3.88 -13.89 2.67
CA ARG A 522 -4.81 -14.20 1.56
C ARG A 522 -4.02 -14.58 0.30
N ASN A 523 -4.68 -15.26 -0.60
CA ASN A 523 -4.12 -15.57 -1.90
C ASN A 523 -4.00 -14.31 -2.77
N ASP A 524 -2.98 -14.29 -3.63
CA ASP A 524 -2.77 -13.26 -4.65
C ASP A 524 -3.70 -13.48 -5.84
N ILE A 525 -4.94 -13.03 -5.72
CA ILE A 525 -6.02 -13.29 -6.70
C ILE A 525 -5.82 -12.59 -8.05
N TYR A 526 -4.96 -11.57 -8.13
CA TYR A 526 -4.67 -10.81 -9.36
C TYR A 526 -3.22 -10.93 -9.84
N GLY A 527 -2.37 -11.65 -9.10
CA GLY A 527 -0.94 -11.81 -9.44
C GLY A 527 -0.08 -10.58 -9.14
N HIS A 528 -0.53 -9.68 -8.27
CA HIS A 528 0.23 -8.50 -7.90
C HIS A 528 1.43 -8.79 -7.00
N ASP A 529 1.38 -9.83 -6.16
CA ASP A 529 2.52 -10.25 -5.33
C ASP A 529 3.64 -10.82 -6.21
N GLU A 530 3.30 -11.64 -7.20
CA GLU A 530 4.31 -12.20 -8.13
C GLU A 530 5.00 -11.09 -8.94
N LYS A 531 4.27 -10.06 -9.37
CA LYS A 531 4.87 -8.90 -10.05
C LYS A 531 5.84 -8.14 -9.12
N MET A 532 5.45 -7.89 -7.88
CA MET A 532 6.30 -7.24 -6.89
C MET A 532 7.51 -8.10 -6.52
N LYS A 533 7.31 -9.40 -6.34
CA LYS A 533 8.37 -10.37 -6.04
C LYS A 533 9.50 -10.29 -7.07
N VAL A 534 9.16 -10.32 -8.37
CA VAL A 534 10.16 -10.19 -9.45
C VAL A 534 10.95 -8.89 -9.31
N LYS A 535 10.30 -7.78 -9.00
CA LYS A 535 10.95 -6.47 -8.87
C LYS A 535 11.76 -6.30 -7.58
N MET A 536 11.31 -6.93 -6.49
CA MET A 536 11.94 -6.77 -5.16
C MET A 536 13.08 -7.76 -4.92
N PHE A 537 12.99 -8.98 -5.45
CA PHE A 537 13.88 -10.09 -5.06
C PHE A 537 14.65 -10.72 -6.22
N VAL A 538 14.28 -10.43 -7.47
CA VAL A 538 15.00 -10.87 -8.67
C VAL A 538 15.74 -9.66 -9.24
N SER A 539 16.80 -9.20 -8.55
CA SER A 539 17.77 -8.30 -9.13
C SER A 539 18.83 -9.11 -9.87
N ASP A 540 19.21 -8.61 -11.04
CA ASP A 540 20.19 -9.09 -11.99
C ASP A 540 21.15 -10.21 -11.53
N THR A 541 21.22 -11.25 -12.34
CA THR A 541 21.99 -12.48 -12.19
C THR A 541 23.51 -12.32 -12.07
N THR A 542 24.04 -11.14 -11.80
CA THR A 542 25.47 -10.87 -11.58
C THR A 542 25.88 -10.70 -10.12
N THR A 543 24.96 -10.62 -9.18
CA THR A 543 25.27 -10.62 -7.74
C THR A 543 24.20 -11.38 -6.96
N ALA A 544 24.22 -12.71 -7.06
CA ALA A 544 23.45 -13.60 -6.20
C ALA A 544 24.02 -13.55 -4.77
N LYS A 545 23.78 -12.49 -4.04
CA LYS A 545 23.70 -12.50 -2.58
C LYS A 545 22.29 -12.05 -2.24
N ILE A 546 21.48 -12.99 -1.78
CA ILE A 546 20.25 -12.69 -1.08
C ILE A 546 20.63 -11.69 0.02
N ASN A 547 20.44 -10.41 -0.24
CA ASN A 547 20.53 -9.40 0.80
C ASN A 547 19.40 -9.71 1.76
N LYS A 548 19.75 -10.33 2.88
CA LYS A 548 18.85 -10.48 4.02
C LYS A 548 18.43 -9.06 4.42
N PHE A 549 17.17 -8.77 4.24
CA PHE A 549 16.53 -7.58 4.78
C PHE A 549 16.36 -7.69 6.28
#